data_918f47b9a63f8bc475e4d7d6d18ed65f
#
_entry.id   918f47b9a63f8bc475e4d7d6d18ed65f
#
_cell.length_a   1.000
_cell.length_b   1.000
_cell.length_c   1.000
_cell.angle_alpha   90.00
_cell.angle_beta   90.00
_cell.angle_gamma   90.00
#
_symmetry.space_group_name_H-M   'P 1'
#
loop_
_entity.id
_entity.type
_entity.pdbx_description
1 polymer ?
#
loop_
_entity_poly.entity_id
_entity_poly.type
_entity_poly.pdbx_seq_one_letter_code
_entity_poly.pdbx_strand_id
1 'polypeptide(L)'
;MTTKRTRIANFALGASLAAALLVGASLATAADKDLWPGTRVGEPTPKIKGVPPDLAKNLANFDDLDFRVYTGQQWQDLHKSHTKDVIVHWPDGHQTKGIEKHIEDLKYMWTFAPDNRIKEHPVRFGTADGKWTAVTGWLEGTFTKPMVLPDGKVIQPTGKAYRIPMATIGHWNKDGIMFEEYLFWDNGEFMKQIGLAQ
;
A
#
# COMPACT_ATOMS: atom_id res chain seq x y z
N MET A 1 30.52 67.56 33.70
CA MET A 1 30.47 66.44 32.70
C MET A 1 30.42 65.14 33.45
N THR A 2 29.26 64.51 33.54
CA THR A 2 28.99 63.39 34.44
C THR A 2 28.73 62.15 33.62
N THR A 3 29.70 61.25 33.64
CA THR A 3 29.62 59.97 32.91
C THR A 3 28.86 58.95 33.71
N LYS A 4 27.66 58.51 33.25
CA LYS A 4 26.88 57.44 33.84
C LYS A 4 27.47 56.09 33.37
N ARG A 5 27.92 55.30 34.35
CA ARG A 5 28.26 53.88 34.14
C ARG A 5 27.00 53.03 34.20
N THR A 6 26.70 52.35 33.13
CA THR A 6 25.64 51.33 33.05
C THR A 6 26.17 50.01 33.63
N ARG A 7 25.51 49.50 34.65
CA ARG A 7 25.76 48.16 35.23
C ARG A 7 25.05 47.11 34.37
N ILE A 8 25.80 46.18 33.83
CA ILE A 8 25.28 44.98 33.19
C ILE A 8 24.96 43.99 34.31
N ALA A 9 23.72 43.60 34.41
CA ALA A 9 23.27 42.54 35.32
C ALA A 9 23.49 41.17 34.61
N ASN A 10 24.34 40.34 35.19
CA ASN A 10 24.46 38.93 34.81
C ASN A 10 23.24 38.17 35.32
N PHE A 11 22.41 37.71 34.39
CA PHE A 11 21.40 36.69 34.70
C PHE A 11 22.06 35.31 34.52
N ALA A 12 22.25 34.63 35.61
CA ALA A 12 22.59 33.22 35.63
C ALA A 12 21.39 32.40 35.16
N LEU A 13 21.49 31.74 33.99
CA LEU A 13 20.54 30.72 33.56
C LEU A 13 20.85 29.44 34.34
N GLY A 14 20.04 29.17 35.34
CA GLY A 14 20.01 27.88 35.99
C GLY A 14 19.46 26.80 35.04
N ALA A 15 20.27 25.84 34.75
CA ALA A 15 19.89 24.63 34.02
C ALA A 15 18.95 23.79 34.89
N SER A 16 17.68 23.72 34.51
CA SER A 16 16.78 22.66 34.97
C SER A 16 16.56 21.69 33.82
N LEU A 17 17.48 20.75 33.72
CA LEU A 17 17.29 19.50 32.97
C LEU A 17 16.63 18.50 33.92
N ALA A 18 15.33 18.38 33.88
CA ALA A 18 14.65 17.25 34.50
C ALA A 18 13.27 17.05 33.86
N ALA A 19 13.00 15.81 33.48
CA ALA A 19 11.70 15.23 33.21
C ALA A 19 11.00 15.58 31.87
N ALA A 20 11.53 15.04 30.78
CA ALA A 20 10.74 14.72 29.60
C ALA A 20 11.11 13.33 29.08
N LEU A 21 11.09 12.35 29.94
CA LEU A 21 11.17 10.92 29.60
C LEU A 21 10.08 10.24 30.39
N LEU A 22 8.95 9.96 29.76
CA LEU A 22 7.93 8.97 30.15
C LEU A 22 6.51 9.41 29.69
N VAL A 23 6.34 9.68 28.41
CA VAL A 23 5.02 9.57 27.77
C VAL A 23 5.21 9.10 26.31
N GLY A 24 5.89 8.00 26.14
CA GLY A 24 6.13 7.41 24.82
C GLY A 24 5.67 5.97 24.65
N ALA A 25 5.05 5.39 25.67
CA ALA A 25 4.77 3.95 25.67
C ALA A 25 3.28 3.56 25.79
N SER A 26 2.34 4.49 25.70
CA SER A 26 0.95 4.16 25.98
C SER A 26 -0.08 4.51 24.89
N LEU A 27 0.33 4.97 23.71
CA LEU A 27 -0.59 5.24 22.61
C LEU A 27 -0.63 4.13 21.54
N ALA A 28 0.29 3.17 21.57
CA ALA A 28 0.31 2.06 20.62
C ALA A 28 -0.66 0.91 20.98
N THR A 29 -1.15 0.83 22.22
CA THR A 29 -1.91 -0.34 22.69
C THR A 29 -3.42 -0.24 22.52
N ALA A 30 -3.98 0.92 22.20
CA ALA A 30 -5.42 1.08 21.99
C ALA A 30 -5.81 0.96 20.50
N ALA A 31 -4.95 1.38 19.59
CA ALA A 31 -5.20 1.29 18.14
C ALA A 31 -5.05 -0.13 17.57
N ASP A 32 -4.26 -0.98 18.23
CA ASP A 32 -3.97 -2.34 17.75
C ASP A 32 -5.11 -3.36 18.00
N LYS A 33 -6.10 -3.01 18.83
CA LYS A 33 -7.16 -3.97 19.20
C LYS A 33 -8.30 -4.05 18.18
N ASP A 34 -8.44 -3.06 17.32
CA ASP A 34 -9.50 -2.96 16.32
C ASP A 34 -9.03 -3.20 14.88
N LEU A 35 -7.73 -3.37 14.67
CA LEU A 35 -7.17 -3.66 13.36
C LEU A 35 -7.13 -5.18 13.14
N TRP A 36 -7.53 -5.58 11.93
CA TRP A 36 -7.37 -6.95 11.48
C TRP A 36 -5.87 -7.29 11.39
N PRO A 37 -5.37 -8.38 11.98
CA PRO A 37 -3.97 -8.76 11.86
C PRO A 37 -3.53 -8.87 10.42
N GLY A 38 -2.34 -8.40 10.14
CA GLY A 38 -1.71 -8.54 8.83
C GLY A 38 -1.57 -10.00 8.41
N THR A 39 -1.47 -10.22 7.10
CA THR A 39 -1.28 -11.54 6.49
C THR A 39 -0.02 -11.55 5.62
N ARG A 40 0.54 -12.74 5.42
CA ARG A 40 1.68 -12.98 4.53
C ARG A 40 1.46 -14.20 3.65
N VAL A 41 2.07 -14.21 2.49
CA VAL A 41 2.07 -15.36 1.61
C VAL A 41 2.62 -16.60 2.33
N GLY A 42 1.89 -17.72 2.24
CA GLY A 42 2.26 -18.97 2.90
C GLY A 42 1.90 -19.06 4.39
N GLU A 43 1.39 -18.00 5.01
CA GLU A 43 0.88 -18.02 6.38
C GLU A 43 -0.64 -18.21 6.38
N PRO A 44 -1.18 -18.97 7.34
CA PRO A 44 -2.63 -19.10 7.45
C PRO A 44 -3.25 -17.74 7.82
N THR A 45 -4.37 -17.41 7.18
CA THR A 45 -5.15 -16.23 7.55
C THR A 45 -5.54 -16.27 9.02
N PRO A 46 -5.21 -15.25 9.82
CA PRO A 46 -5.55 -15.21 11.23
C PRO A 46 -7.07 -15.31 11.45
N LYS A 47 -7.49 -16.17 12.34
CA LYS A 47 -8.88 -16.27 12.76
C LYS A 47 -9.14 -15.27 13.87
N ILE A 48 -9.98 -14.25 13.60
CA ILE A 48 -10.36 -13.26 14.59
C ILE A 48 -11.78 -13.50 15.05
N LYS A 49 -11.96 -13.57 16.36
CA LYS A 49 -13.29 -13.74 16.97
C LYS A 49 -14.13 -12.47 16.77
N GLY A 50 -15.38 -12.65 16.34
CA GLY A 50 -16.34 -11.55 16.21
C GLY A 50 -16.26 -10.78 14.87
N VAL A 51 -15.44 -11.22 13.93
CA VAL A 51 -15.41 -10.62 12.59
C VAL A 51 -16.63 -11.08 11.78
N PRO A 52 -17.34 -10.15 11.12
CA PRO A 52 -18.43 -10.49 10.21
C PRO A 52 -17.97 -11.44 9.10
N PRO A 53 -18.74 -12.50 8.78
CA PRO A 53 -18.35 -13.50 7.79
C PRO A 53 -18.04 -12.91 6.40
N ASP A 54 -18.83 -11.95 5.93
CA ASP A 54 -18.64 -11.35 4.62
C ASP A 54 -17.34 -10.51 4.57
N LEU A 55 -17.03 -9.78 5.64
CA LEU A 55 -15.76 -9.08 5.75
C LEU A 55 -14.58 -10.07 5.76
N ALA A 56 -14.67 -11.14 6.52
CA ALA A 56 -13.65 -12.19 6.58
C ALA A 56 -13.41 -12.80 5.18
N LYS A 57 -14.49 -13.13 4.48
CA LYS A 57 -14.46 -13.68 3.12
C LYS A 57 -13.76 -12.72 2.14
N ASN A 58 -14.16 -11.45 2.14
CA ASN A 58 -13.65 -10.48 1.20
C ASN A 58 -12.18 -10.12 1.45
N LEU A 59 -11.74 -10.05 2.72
CA LEU A 59 -10.33 -9.89 3.06
C LEU A 59 -9.49 -11.12 2.67
N ALA A 60 -10.02 -12.33 2.83
CA ALA A 60 -9.34 -13.54 2.36
C ALA A 60 -9.26 -13.60 0.83
N ASN A 61 -10.29 -13.12 0.13
CA ASN A 61 -10.26 -12.99 -1.33
C ASN A 61 -9.21 -11.96 -1.78
N PHE A 62 -9.03 -10.87 -1.04
CA PHE A 62 -7.96 -9.90 -1.31
C PHE A 62 -6.57 -10.51 -1.16
N ASP A 63 -6.34 -11.30 -0.09
CA ASP A 63 -5.07 -12.01 0.09
C ASP A 63 -4.80 -12.97 -1.09
N ASP A 64 -5.80 -13.73 -1.51
CA ASP A 64 -5.68 -14.64 -2.67
C ASP A 64 -5.40 -13.87 -3.96
N LEU A 65 -6.07 -12.73 -4.16
CA LEU A 65 -5.84 -11.84 -5.30
C LEU A 65 -4.38 -11.42 -5.39
N ASP A 66 -3.82 -10.82 -4.35
CA ASP A 66 -2.49 -10.24 -4.41
C ASP A 66 -1.37 -11.30 -4.31
N PHE A 67 -1.54 -12.31 -3.44
CA PHE A 67 -0.46 -13.27 -3.18
C PHE A 67 -0.40 -14.38 -4.23
N ARG A 68 -1.54 -14.88 -4.71
CA ARG A 68 -1.60 -15.99 -5.65
C ARG A 68 -1.89 -15.53 -7.08
N VAL A 69 -2.94 -14.75 -7.28
CA VAL A 69 -3.39 -14.39 -8.63
C VAL A 69 -2.43 -13.38 -9.26
N TYR A 70 -2.19 -12.26 -8.61
CA TYR A 70 -1.30 -11.21 -9.10
C TYR A 70 0.16 -11.67 -9.09
N THR A 71 0.69 -12.04 -7.92
CA THR A 71 2.09 -12.44 -7.75
C THR A 71 2.43 -13.72 -8.52
N GLY A 72 1.49 -14.66 -8.60
CA GLY A 72 1.64 -15.90 -9.37
C GLY A 72 1.24 -15.78 -10.84
N GLN A 73 0.85 -14.60 -11.32
CA GLN A 73 0.39 -14.36 -12.69
C GLN A 73 -0.75 -15.31 -13.13
N GLN A 74 -1.66 -15.64 -12.22
CA GLN A 74 -2.79 -16.54 -12.47
C GLN A 74 -3.99 -15.75 -13.03
N TRP A 75 -3.77 -15.04 -14.14
CA TRP A 75 -4.73 -14.07 -14.70
C TRP A 75 -6.09 -14.66 -15.03
N GLN A 76 -6.15 -15.94 -15.37
CA GLN A 76 -7.41 -16.67 -15.60
C GLN A 76 -8.28 -16.75 -14.35
N ASP A 77 -7.70 -16.54 -13.16
CA ASP A 77 -8.38 -16.59 -11.87
C ASP A 77 -8.85 -15.22 -11.36
N LEU A 78 -8.53 -14.12 -12.06
CA LEU A 78 -8.89 -12.76 -11.64
C LEU A 78 -10.42 -12.59 -11.47
N HIS A 79 -11.22 -13.33 -12.25
CA HIS A 79 -12.68 -13.34 -12.15
C HIS A 79 -13.21 -13.84 -10.80
N LYS A 80 -12.38 -14.48 -9.97
CA LYS A 80 -12.76 -14.93 -8.62
C LYS A 80 -12.85 -13.77 -7.63
N SER A 81 -12.13 -12.68 -7.92
CA SER A 81 -12.11 -11.47 -7.12
C SER A 81 -12.81 -10.29 -7.79
N HIS A 82 -12.90 -10.23 -9.13
CA HIS A 82 -13.42 -9.09 -9.87
C HIS A 82 -14.62 -9.43 -10.75
N THR A 83 -15.58 -8.49 -10.83
CA THR A 83 -16.65 -8.60 -11.81
C THR A 83 -16.13 -8.35 -13.23
N LYS A 84 -16.89 -8.83 -14.23
CA LYS A 84 -16.54 -8.64 -15.64
C LYS A 84 -16.40 -7.15 -16.03
N ASP A 85 -17.18 -6.29 -15.42
CA ASP A 85 -17.29 -4.85 -15.69
C ASP A 85 -16.65 -3.98 -14.59
N VAL A 86 -15.72 -4.55 -13.83
CA VAL A 86 -15.00 -3.84 -12.75
C VAL A 86 -14.50 -2.46 -13.20
N ILE A 87 -14.64 -1.48 -12.32
CA ILE A 87 -14.05 -0.15 -12.48
C ILE A 87 -12.81 -0.07 -11.62
N VAL A 88 -11.67 0.31 -12.19
CA VAL A 88 -10.40 0.45 -11.48
C VAL A 88 -9.93 1.90 -11.55
N HIS A 89 -9.67 2.49 -10.38
CA HIS A 89 -9.15 3.84 -10.21
C HIS A 89 -7.64 3.75 -9.96
N TRP A 90 -6.86 4.33 -10.86
CA TRP A 90 -5.40 4.27 -10.83
C TRP A 90 -4.79 5.47 -10.10
N PRO A 91 -3.55 5.35 -9.58
CA PRO A 91 -2.92 6.40 -8.76
C PRO A 91 -2.69 7.74 -9.48
N ASP A 92 -2.66 7.76 -10.80
CA ASP A 92 -2.54 8.96 -11.62
C ASP A 92 -3.88 9.65 -11.94
N GLY A 93 -4.99 9.10 -11.39
CA GLY A 93 -6.33 9.63 -11.52
C GLY A 93 -7.11 9.14 -12.74
N HIS A 94 -6.53 8.31 -13.62
CA HIS A 94 -7.33 7.72 -14.69
C HIS A 94 -8.14 6.52 -14.18
N GLN A 95 -9.15 6.11 -14.96
CA GLN A 95 -9.98 4.95 -14.70
C GLN A 95 -9.96 4.00 -15.88
N THR A 96 -10.02 2.71 -15.56
CA THR A 96 -10.25 1.66 -16.56
C THR A 96 -11.50 0.87 -16.22
N LYS A 97 -12.13 0.27 -17.22
CA LYS A 97 -13.35 -0.52 -17.06
C LYS A 97 -13.20 -1.86 -17.78
N GLY A 98 -13.61 -2.90 -17.08
CA GLY A 98 -13.64 -4.26 -17.58
C GLY A 98 -12.42 -5.08 -17.17
N ILE A 99 -12.66 -6.36 -16.86
CA ILE A 99 -11.66 -7.27 -16.34
C ILE A 99 -10.53 -7.55 -17.35
N GLU A 100 -10.82 -7.63 -18.62
CA GLU A 100 -9.83 -7.85 -19.67
C GLU A 100 -8.84 -6.69 -19.73
N LYS A 101 -9.35 -5.44 -19.66
CA LYS A 101 -8.50 -4.24 -19.63
C LYS A 101 -7.66 -4.18 -18.35
N HIS A 102 -8.26 -4.51 -17.22
CA HIS A 102 -7.53 -4.58 -15.95
C HIS A 102 -6.39 -5.60 -16.00
N ILE A 103 -6.61 -6.78 -16.57
CA ILE A 103 -5.56 -7.79 -16.76
C ILE A 103 -4.42 -7.28 -17.65
N GLU A 104 -4.71 -6.55 -18.73
CA GLU A 104 -3.67 -5.93 -19.57
C GLU A 104 -2.83 -4.94 -18.77
N ASP A 105 -3.48 -4.07 -17.99
CA ASP A 105 -2.82 -3.06 -17.19
C ASP A 105 -1.94 -3.68 -16.09
N LEU A 106 -2.44 -4.71 -15.42
CA LEU A 106 -1.65 -5.47 -14.43
C LEU A 106 -0.43 -6.14 -15.08
N LYS A 107 -0.60 -6.78 -16.23
CA LYS A 107 0.48 -7.42 -16.97
C LYS A 107 1.59 -6.46 -17.39
N TYR A 108 1.26 -5.18 -17.58
CA TYR A 108 2.25 -4.19 -17.98
C TYR A 108 3.43 -4.12 -17.02
N MET A 109 3.19 -4.17 -15.71
CA MET A 109 4.26 -4.18 -14.69
C MET A 109 5.24 -5.35 -14.89
N TRP A 110 4.73 -6.52 -15.28
CA TRP A 110 5.51 -7.73 -15.49
C TRP A 110 6.38 -7.69 -16.77
N THR A 111 6.07 -6.80 -17.71
CA THR A 111 6.87 -6.67 -18.93
C THR A 111 8.27 -6.15 -18.65
N PHE A 112 8.42 -5.24 -17.68
CA PHE A 112 9.71 -4.62 -17.34
C PHE A 112 10.29 -5.09 -16.00
N ALA A 113 9.46 -5.60 -15.09
CA ALA A 113 9.87 -6.16 -13.80
C ALA A 113 9.29 -7.58 -13.61
N PRO A 114 9.90 -8.61 -14.24
CA PRO A 114 9.33 -9.97 -14.26
C PRO A 114 9.32 -10.69 -12.92
N ASP A 115 9.95 -10.12 -11.89
CA ASP A 115 9.93 -10.59 -10.50
C ASP A 115 8.99 -9.77 -9.60
N ASN A 116 8.09 -8.99 -10.22
CA ASN A 116 7.12 -8.17 -9.51
C ASN A 116 6.22 -9.02 -8.58
N ARG A 117 5.93 -8.49 -7.37
CA ARG A 117 5.21 -9.29 -6.35
C ARG A 117 4.64 -8.44 -5.22
N ILE A 118 3.61 -8.98 -4.58
CA ILE A 118 3.07 -8.56 -3.29
C ILE A 118 3.07 -9.78 -2.38
N LYS A 119 3.65 -9.69 -1.17
CA LYS A 119 3.83 -10.83 -0.27
C LYS A 119 3.18 -10.68 1.09
N GLU A 120 2.74 -9.50 1.44
CA GLU A 120 2.16 -9.23 2.75
C GLU A 120 1.14 -8.09 2.70
N HIS A 121 0.12 -8.23 3.55
CA HIS A 121 -0.81 -7.18 3.90
C HIS A 121 -0.64 -6.86 5.39
N PRO A 122 0.29 -5.95 5.77
CA PRO A 122 0.56 -5.65 7.18
C PRO A 122 -0.62 -4.98 7.89
N VAL A 123 -1.45 -4.25 7.14
CA VAL A 123 -2.69 -3.66 7.63
C VAL A 123 -3.82 -4.06 6.69
N ARG A 124 -4.93 -4.53 7.26
CA ARG A 124 -6.14 -4.84 6.52
C ARG A 124 -7.38 -4.66 7.38
N PHE A 125 -8.44 -4.12 6.83
CA PHE A 125 -9.71 -3.87 7.53
C PHE A 125 -10.85 -3.68 6.53
N GLY A 126 -12.05 -3.47 7.04
CA GLY A 126 -13.22 -3.15 6.21
C GLY A 126 -14.43 -2.80 7.04
N THR A 127 -15.53 -2.49 6.35
CA THR A 127 -16.83 -2.21 6.97
C THR A 127 -17.46 -3.49 7.49
N ALA A 128 -18.26 -3.38 8.55
CA ALA A 128 -18.89 -4.55 9.19
C ALA A 128 -19.82 -5.33 8.25
N ASP A 129 -20.39 -4.69 7.24
CA ASP A 129 -21.20 -5.31 6.19
C ASP A 129 -20.38 -5.96 5.06
N GLY A 130 -19.06 -5.90 5.15
CA GLY A 130 -18.12 -6.45 4.19
C GLY A 130 -18.06 -5.75 2.83
N LYS A 131 -18.85 -4.69 2.62
CA LYS A 131 -18.91 -4.03 1.31
C LYS A 131 -17.64 -3.30 0.92
N TRP A 132 -16.92 -2.77 1.90
CA TRP A 132 -15.66 -2.08 1.69
C TRP A 132 -14.55 -2.77 2.45
N THR A 133 -13.43 -2.98 1.78
CA THR A 133 -12.21 -3.45 2.40
C THR A 133 -11.03 -2.59 1.98
N ALA A 134 -10.02 -2.52 2.84
CA ALA A 134 -8.76 -1.90 2.55
C ALA A 134 -7.62 -2.81 3.00
N VAL A 135 -6.59 -2.87 2.18
CA VAL A 135 -5.32 -3.54 2.49
C VAL A 135 -4.16 -2.61 2.19
N THR A 136 -3.07 -2.75 2.93
CA THR A 136 -1.79 -2.17 2.56
C THR A 136 -0.82 -3.29 2.22
N GLY A 137 0.19 -2.98 1.42
CA GLY A 137 1.21 -3.95 1.02
C GLY A 137 2.48 -3.27 0.57
N TRP A 138 3.38 -4.07 0.06
CA TRP A 138 4.59 -3.63 -0.62
C TRP A 138 4.60 -4.20 -2.02
N LEU A 139 4.63 -3.32 -3.02
CA LEU A 139 4.90 -3.69 -4.39
C LEU A 139 6.41 -3.75 -4.59
N GLU A 140 6.93 -4.93 -4.88
CA GLU A 140 8.37 -5.19 -4.99
C GLU A 140 8.71 -5.75 -6.36
N GLY A 141 9.90 -5.44 -6.86
CA GLY A 141 10.42 -6.00 -8.10
C GLY A 141 11.76 -5.39 -8.47
N THR A 142 12.26 -5.77 -9.66
CA THR A 142 13.53 -5.28 -10.20
C THR A 142 13.34 -4.84 -11.66
N PHE A 143 13.72 -3.62 -11.99
CA PHE A 143 13.64 -3.09 -13.35
C PHE A 143 14.74 -3.70 -14.22
N THR A 144 14.48 -4.86 -14.81
CA THR A 144 15.47 -5.67 -15.55
C THR A 144 15.20 -5.79 -17.05
N LYS A 145 14.04 -5.34 -17.55
CA LYS A 145 13.71 -5.37 -18.97
C LYS A 145 13.25 -4.00 -19.46
N PRO A 146 13.34 -3.70 -20.76
CA PRO A 146 12.90 -2.42 -21.31
C PRO A 146 11.44 -2.12 -20.99
N MET A 147 11.16 -0.89 -20.55
CA MET A 147 9.82 -0.39 -20.31
C MET A 147 9.36 0.41 -21.52
N VAL A 148 8.27 0.00 -22.15
CA VAL A 148 7.68 0.68 -23.30
C VAL A 148 6.54 1.57 -22.82
N LEU A 149 6.72 2.89 -22.95
CA LEU A 149 5.69 3.86 -22.56
C LEU A 149 4.55 3.92 -23.59
N PRO A 150 3.37 4.45 -23.23
CA PRO A 150 2.21 4.55 -24.14
C PRO A 150 2.48 5.33 -25.44
N ASP A 151 3.43 6.26 -25.43
CA ASP A 151 3.89 7.02 -26.60
C ASP A 151 4.90 6.25 -27.48
N GLY A 152 5.21 5.00 -27.12
CA GLY A 152 6.18 4.14 -27.81
C GLY A 152 7.64 4.37 -27.39
N LYS A 153 7.93 5.35 -26.52
CA LYS A 153 9.28 5.54 -25.99
C LYS A 153 9.73 4.34 -25.16
N VAL A 154 10.94 3.89 -25.44
CA VAL A 154 11.55 2.77 -24.70
C VAL A 154 12.54 3.29 -23.67
N ILE A 155 12.34 2.92 -22.43
CA ILE A 155 13.25 3.20 -21.31
C ILE A 155 14.07 1.95 -21.05
N GLN A 156 15.39 2.07 -21.09
CA GLN A 156 16.29 0.93 -20.83
C GLN A 156 16.32 0.58 -19.34
N PRO A 157 16.44 -0.70 -18.99
CA PRO A 157 16.45 -1.13 -17.60
C PRO A 157 17.70 -0.62 -16.88
N THR A 158 17.52 -0.28 -15.60
CA THR A 158 18.61 0.16 -14.74
C THR A 158 19.18 -0.97 -13.88
N GLY A 159 18.49 -2.11 -13.78
CA GLY A 159 18.82 -3.19 -12.87
C GLY A 159 18.50 -2.89 -11.39
N LYS A 160 17.88 -1.74 -11.10
CA LYS A 160 17.55 -1.35 -9.73
C LYS A 160 16.27 -2.03 -9.25
N ALA A 161 16.31 -2.47 -8.00
CA ALA A 161 15.13 -2.98 -7.29
C ALA A 161 14.27 -1.82 -6.76
N TYR A 162 12.98 -2.10 -6.59
CA TYR A 162 12.04 -1.22 -5.91
C TYR A 162 11.24 -1.98 -4.86
N ARG A 163 10.86 -1.26 -3.82
CA ARG A 163 9.92 -1.68 -2.79
C ARG A 163 9.13 -0.46 -2.35
N ILE A 164 7.94 -0.29 -2.91
CA ILE A 164 7.08 0.87 -2.66
C ILE A 164 5.84 0.48 -1.86
N PRO A 165 5.41 1.31 -0.89
CA PRO A 165 4.17 1.06 -0.19
C PRO A 165 3.00 1.22 -1.15
N MET A 166 2.02 0.34 -1.00
CA MET A 166 0.76 0.42 -1.74
C MET A 166 -0.42 0.27 -0.79
N ALA A 167 -1.55 0.80 -1.18
CA ALA A 167 -2.84 0.54 -0.55
C ALA A 167 -3.87 0.27 -1.64
N THR A 168 -4.74 -0.69 -1.39
CA THR A 168 -5.88 -0.98 -2.27
C THR A 168 -7.16 -0.97 -1.47
N ILE A 169 -8.19 -0.33 -2.02
CA ILE A 169 -9.54 -0.32 -1.47
C ILE A 169 -10.46 -1.04 -2.44
N GLY A 170 -11.19 -2.03 -1.95
CA GLY A 170 -12.14 -2.82 -2.73
C GLY A 170 -13.58 -2.54 -2.33
N HIS A 171 -14.47 -2.36 -3.32
CA HIS A 171 -15.90 -2.31 -3.15
C HIS A 171 -16.54 -3.58 -3.70
N TRP A 172 -17.22 -4.32 -2.83
CA TRP A 172 -17.67 -5.69 -3.06
C TRP A 172 -19.18 -5.76 -3.22
N ASN A 173 -19.64 -6.60 -4.12
CA ASN A 173 -21.05 -6.93 -4.24
C ASN A 173 -21.47 -7.99 -3.19
N LYS A 174 -22.75 -8.31 -3.14
CA LYS A 174 -23.32 -9.31 -2.22
C LYS A 174 -22.76 -10.74 -2.37
N ASP A 175 -22.17 -11.04 -3.52
CA ASP A 175 -21.58 -12.37 -3.81
C ASP A 175 -20.11 -12.44 -3.37
N GLY A 176 -19.54 -11.33 -2.88
CA GLY A 176 -18.14 -11.21 -2.47
C GLY A 176 -17.19 -11.12 -3.66
N ILE A 177 -17.66 -10.43 -4.73
CA ILE A 177 -16.88 -10.11 -5.94
C ILE A 177 -16.76 -8.59 -6.03
N MET A 178 -15.55 -8.10 -6.20
CA MET A 178 -15.22 -6.69 -6.28
C MET A 178 -15.67 -6.12 -7.63
N PHE A 179 -16.42 -5.04 -7.61
CA PHE A 179 -16.89 -4.36 -8.82
C PHE A 179 -16.28 -2.97 -8.99
N GLU A 180 -15.57 -2.50 -7.97
CA GLU A 180 -14.86 -1.23 -7.99
C GLU A 180 -13.61 -1.34 -7.12
N GLU A 181 -12.48 -0.88 -7.64
CA GLU A 181 -11.17 -0.96 -7.00
C GLU A 181 -10.45 0.38 -7.08
N TYR A 182 -9.77 0.75 -6.00
CA TYR A 182 -8.95 1.95 -5.90
C TYR A 182 -7.52 1.56 -5.54
N LEU A 183 -6.58 1.94 -6.40
CA LEU A 183 -5.17 1.65 -6.27
C LEU A 183 -4.41 2.90 -5.85
N PHE A 184 -3.53 2.77 -4.87
CA PHE A 184 -2.71 3.86 -4.37
C PHE A 184 -1.27 3.42 -4.19
N TRP A 185 -0.35 4.11 -4.83
CA TRP A 185 1.09 4.07 -4.60
C TRP A 185 1.72 5.37 -5.07
N ASP A 186 2.96 5.63 -4.64
CA ASP A 186 3.72 6.82 -5.05
C ASP A 186 4.52 6.53 -6.32
N ASN A 187 4.05 7.07 -7.46
CA ASN A 187 4.74 6.97 -8.73
C ASN A 187 6.09 7.70 -8.73
N GLY A 188 6.23 8.81 -7.97
CA GLY A 188 7.47 9.55 -7.83
C GLY A 188 8.53 8.72 -7.11
N GLU A 189 8.16 8.09 -6.00
CA GLU A 189 9.06 7.19 -5.26
C GLU A 189 9.41 5.94 -6.10
N PHE A 190 8.46 5.37 -6.84
CA PHE A 190 8.74 4.29 -7.78
C PHE A 190 9.81 4.68 -8.80
N MET A 191 9.62 5.81 -9.50
CA MET A 191 10.57 6.31 -10.51
C MET A 191 11.95 6.60 -9.92
N LYS A 192 12.01 7.11 -8.71
CA LYS A 192 13.26 7.35 -7.99
C LYS A 192 13.99 6.05 -7.67
N GLN A 193 13.30 5.06 -7.11
CA GLN A 193 13.91 3.77 -6.75
C GLN A 193 14.44 3.04 -7.98
N ILE A 194 13.73 3.03 -9.09
CA ILE A 194 14.22 2.43 -10.33
C ILE A 194 15.26 3.31 -11.09
N GLY A 195 15.58 4.50 -10.55
CA GLY A 195 16.67 5.36 -11.05
C GLY A 195 16.30 6.23 -12.26
N LEU A 196 15.02 6.54 -12.43
CA LEU A 196 14.51 7.39 -13.52
C LEU A 196 14.13 8.80 -13.03
N ALA A 197 14.15 9.06 -11.73
CA ALA A 197 14.00 10.39 -11.11
C ALA A 197 15.05 10.59 -10.02
N GLN A 198 15.24 11.87 -9.62
CA GLN A 198 16.12 12.28 -8.51
C GLN A 198 15.35 12.44 -7.21
#